data_d730f779cd13e7c4bc301fdc83d10f5d
#
_entry.id   d730f779cd13e7c4bc301fdc83d10f5d
#
_cell.length_a   1.000
_cell.length_b   1.000
_cell.length_c   1.000
_cell.angle_alpha   90.00
_cell.angle_beta   90.00
_cell.angle_gamma   90.00
#
_symmetry.space_group_name_H-M   'P 1'
#
loop_
_entity.id
_entity.type
_entity.pdbx_description
1 polymer ?
#
loop_
_entity_poly.entity_id
_entity_poly.type
_entity_poly.pdbx_seq_one_letter_code
_entity_poly.pdbx_strand_id
1 'polypeptide(L)'
;MAAPRHTEVLTYFPPPPMEQTNRELTLRQAQQMVDEWIRTFGVRYFSELTNMAILTEEVGELARVMSRKYGDQSFKPGEPTDPADEMADILWVLLCLANQTGTDLTEALQRNMQKKTQRDHRRHLDNPKLQG
;
A
#
# COMPACT_ATOMS: atom_id res chain seq x y z
N MET A 1 8.67 -34.95 -39.53
CA MET A 1 7.25 -34.65 -39.36
C MET A 1 7.07 -34.02 -37.97
N ALA A 2 6.95 -32.70 -37.88
CA ALA A 2 6.83 -31.98 -36.61
C ALA A 2 5.35 -31.85 -36.24
N ALA A 3 5.01 -32.28 -35.03
CA ALA A 3 3.65 -32.13 -34.50
C ALA A 3 3.29 -30.64 -34.27
N PRO A 4 2.07 -30.26 -34.51
CA PRO A 4 1.65 -28.87 -34.26
C PRO A 4 1.66 -28.55 -32.75
N ARG A 5 2.35 -27.50 -32.39
CA ARG A 5 2.27 -26.92 -31.04
C ARG A 5 0.87 -26.34 -30.86
N HIS A 6 0.09 -26.95 -30.00
CA HIS A 6 -1.16 -26.31 -29.52
C HIS A 6 -0.80 -25.04 -28.75
N THR A 7 -1.04 -23.96 -29.39
CA THR A 7 -1.07 -22.65 -28.69
C THR A 7 -2.37 -22.63 -27.88
N GLU A 8 -2.30 -22.98 -26.60
CA GLU A 8 -3.42 -22.70 -25.68
C GLU A 8 -3.58 -21.20 -25.61
N VAL A 9 -4.65 -20.72 -26.22
CA VAL A 9 -5.12 -19.38 -26.02
C VAL A 9 -5.67 -19.34 -24.59
N LEU A 10 -4.88 -18.81 -23.65
CA LEU A 10 -5.35 -18.48 -22.32
C LEU A 10 -6.46 -17.44 -22.48
N THR A 11 -7.71 -17.91 -22.43
CA THR A 11 -8.88 -17.04 -22.32
C THR A 11 -8.78 -16.27 -21.00
N TYR A 12 -8.47 -14.97 -21.11
CA TYR A 12 -8.53 -14.06 -19.98
C TYR A 12 -9.98 -13.97 -19.51
N PHE A 13 -10.30 -14.56 -18.38
CA PHE A 13 -11.52 -14.26 -17.65
C PHE A 13 -11.17 -13.14 -16.67
N PRO A 14 -11.74 -11.92 -16.88
CA PRO A 14 -11.62 -10.90 -15.87
C PRO A 14 -12.18 -11.46 -14.55
N PRO A 15 -11.53 -11.18 -13.41
CA PRO A 15 -12.09 -11.58 -12.13
C PRO A 15 -13.50 -11.00 -12.01
N PRO A 16 -14.43 -11.74 -11.36
CA PRO A 16 -15.74 -11.18 -11.08
C PRO A 16 -15.56 -9.83 -10.39
N PRO A 17 -16.42 -8.83 -10.68
CA PRO A 17 -16.38 -7.59 -9.95
C PRO A 17 -16.33 -7.95 -8.47
N MET A 18 -15.29 -7.47 -7.79
CA MET A 18 -15.22 -7.67 -6.35
C MET A 18 -16.51 -7.09 -5.79
N GLU A 19 -17.41 -7.96 -5.36
CA GLU A 19 -18.54 -7.51 -4.57
C GLU A 19 -17.91 -6.68 -3.45
N GLN A 20 -18.22 -5.40 -3.42
CA GLN A 20 -17.92 -4.54 -2.30
C GLN A 20 -18.76 -5.06 -1.12
N THR A 21 -18.38 -6.23 -0.64
CA THR A 21 -18.88 -6.70 0.64
C THR A 21 -18.33 -5.71 1.64
N ASN A 22 -19.22 -5.04 2.35
CA ASN A 22 -18.91 -4.11 3.44
C ASN A 22 -18.28 -4.89 4.62
N ARG A 23 -17.20 -5.62 4.33
CA ARG A 23 -16.44 -6.43 5.27
C ARG A 23 -15.25 -5.63 5.75
N GLU A 24 -15.10 -5.59 7.05
CA GLU A 24 -13.88 -5.09 7.67
C GLU A 24 -12.67 -5.88 7.15
N LEU A 25 -11.62 -5.18 6.75
CA LEU A 25 -10.39 -5.76 6.27
C LEU A 25 -9.30 -5.63 7.34
N THR A 26 -8.81 -6.75 7.85
CA THR A 26 -7.65 -6.76 8.75
C THR A 26 -6.35 -6.57 7.97
N LEU A 27 -5.29 -6.18 8.67
CA LEU A 27 -3.94 -6.08 8.05
C LEU A 27 -3.47 -7.45 7.52
N ARG A 28 -3.75 -8.53 8.24
CA ARG A 28 -3.40 -9.89 7.75
C ARG A 28 -4.15 -10.26 6.49
N GLN A 29 -5.43 -9.93 6.42
CA GLN A 29 -6.22 -10.15 5.21
C GLN A 29 -5.70 -9.29 4.06
N ALA A 30 -5.32 -8.05 4.31
CA ALA A 30 -4.73 -7.19 3.29
C ALA A 30 -3.40 -7.77 2.77
N GLN A 31 -2.51 -8.24 3.65
CA GLN A 31 -1.27 -8.89 3.25
C GLN A 31 -1.54 -10.14 2.39
N GLN A 32 -2.50 -10.96 2.78
CA GLN A 32 -2.90 -12.15 2.03
C GLN A 32 -3.50 -11.80 0.67
N MET A 33 -4.38 -10.81 0.60
CA MET A 33 -4.98 -10.36 -0.67
C MET A 33 -3.92 -9.86 -1.65
N VAL A 34 -2.94 -9.11 -1.19
CA VAL A 34 -1.83 -8.63 -2.03
C VAL A 34 -1.00 -9.80 -2.53
N ASP A 35 -0.65 -10.75 -1.66
CA ASP A 35 0.12 -11.92 -2.04
C ASP A 35 -0.60 -12.76 -3.11
N GLU A 36 -1.88 -13.02 -2.92
CA GLU A 36 -2.72 -13.74 -3.88
C GLU A 36 -2.79 -13.01 -5.22
N TRP A 37 -2.96 -11.70 -5.20
CA TRP A 37 -3.00 -10.89 -6.42
C TRP A 37 -1.66 -10.95 -7.17
N ILE A 38 -0.54 -10.79 -6.48
CA ILE A 38 0.79 -10.86 -7.10
C ILE A 38 1.01 -12.22 -7.74
N ARG A 39 0.68 -13.30 -7.05
CA ARG A 39 0.88 -14.67 -7.57
C ARG A 39 -0.05 -15.01 -8.73
N THR A 40 -1.25 -14.41 -8.76
CA THR A 40 -2.27 -14.68 -9.77
C THR A 40 -2.13 -13.77 -10.99
N PHE A 41 -1.98 -12.48 -10.79
CA PHE A 41 -1.99 -11.46 -11.87
C PHE A 41 -0.62 -10.81 -12.10
N GLY A 42 0.13 -10.57 -11.04
CA GLY A 42 1.42 -9.90 -11.10
C GLY A 42 2.58 -10.81 -11.51
N VAL A 43 2.35 -12.11 -11.60
CA VAL A 43 3.32 -13.17 -11.88
C VAL A 43 4.27 -13.40 -10.70
N ARG A 44 4.98 -12.40 -10.24
CA ARG A 44 5.88 -12.42 -9.08
C ARG A 44 6.09 -11.03 -8.49
N TYR A 45 6.61 -10.97 -7.28
CA TYR A 45 7.10 -9.71 -6.71
C TYR A 45 8.28 -9.16 -7.51
N PHE A 46 8.36 -7.85 -7.61
CA PHE A 46 9.64 -7.20 -7.92
C PHE A 46 10.63 -7.44 -6.77
N SER A 47 11.93 -7.19 -7.00
CA SER A 47 12.89 -7.27 -5.91
C SER A 47 12.55 -6.28 -4.79
N GLU A 48 13.00 -6.56 -3.57
CA GLU A 48 12.76 -5.71 -2.41
C GLU A 48 13.30 -4.28 -2.63
N LEU A 49 14.47 -4.16 -3.27
CA LEU A 49 15.04 -2.85 -3.60
C LEU A 49 14.20 -2.10 -4.64
N THR A 50 13.67 -2.78 -5.65
CA THR A 50 12.76 -2.17 -6.63
C THR A 50 11.48 -1.71 -5.96
N ASN A 51 10.87 -2.53 -5.11
CA ASN A 51 9.68 -2.16 -4.35
C ASN A 51 9.96 -0.99 -3.38
N MET A 52 11.14 -0.92 -2.79
CA MET A 52 11.52 0.23 -1.96
C MET A 52 11.62 1.52 -2.78
N ALA A 53 12.16 1.46 -3.98
CA ALA A 53 12.21 2.61 -4.89
C ALA A 53 10.79 3.06 -5.30
N ILE A 54 9.90 2.11 -5.62
CA ILE A 54 8.50 2.38 -5.94
C ILE A 54 7.78 3.02 -4.74
N LEU A 55 8.01 2.54 -3.52
CA LEU A 55 7.45 3.15 -2.31
C LEU A 55 7.87 4.62 -2.21
N THR A 56 9.12 4.94 -2.48
CA THR A 56 9.62 6.33 -2.46
C THR A 56 8.92 7.18 -3.53
N GLU A 57 8.70 6.64 -4.73
CA GLU A 57 7.95 7.31 -5.79
C GLU A 57 6.51 7.61 -5.37
N GLU A 58 5.81 6.65 -4.79
CA GLU A 58 4.42 6.81 -4.34
C GLU A 58 4.31 7.83 -3.19
N VAL A 59 5.27 7.85 -2.28
CA VAL A 59 5.35 8.90 -1.24
C VAL A 59 5.54 10.27 -1.89
N GLY A 60 6.35 10.37 -2.93
CA GLY A 60 6.53 11.59 -3.72
C GLY A 60 5.24 12.05 -4.41
N GLU A 61 4.46 11.12 -4.97
CA GLU A 61 3.15 11.42 -5.56
C GLU A 61 2.14 11.90 -4.52
N LEU A 62 2.12 11.28 -3.33
CA LEU A 62 1.32 11.77 -2.22
C LEU A 62 1.73 13.19 -1.82
N ALA A 63 3.04 13.44 -1.71
CA ALA A 63 3.55 14.77 -1.37
C ALA A 63 3.12 15.83 -2.40
N ARG A 64 3.09 15.46 -3.68
CA ARG A 64 2.60 16.34 -4.75
C ARG A 64 1.13 16.71 -4.56
N VAL A 65 0.27 15.74 -4.31
CA VAL A 65 -1.15 15.98 -4.07
C VAL A 65 -1.39 16.82 -2.82
N MET A 66 -0.72 16.48 -1.71
CA MET A 66 -0.84 17.21 -0.45
C MET A 66 -0.39 18.67 -0.56
N SER A 67 0.73 18.91 -1.26
CA SER A 67 1.26 20.28 -1.48
C SER A 67 0.29 21.15 -2.28
N ARG A 68 -0.43 20.56 -3.23
CA ARG A 68 -1.40 21.26 -4.07
C ARG A 68 -2.75 21.46 -3.39
N LYS A 69 -3.17 20.48 -2.61
CA LYS A 69 -4.48 20.55 -1.93
C LYS A 69 -4.44 21.41 -0.67
N TYR A 70 -3.37 21.37 0.09
CA TYR A 70 -3.24 22.00 1.40
C TYR A 70 -2.09 23.01 1.51
N GLY A 71 -1.25 23.10 0.51
CA GLY A 71 -0.10 24.00 0.47
C GLY A 71 -0.29 25.14 -0.52
N ASP A 72 0.84 25.70 -0.96
CA ASP A 72 0.89 26.92 -1.78
C ASP A 72 0.91 26.65 -3.29
N GLN A 73 0.97 25.39 -3.70
CA GLN A 73 0.92 24.98 -5.10
C GLN A 73 -0.51 24.67 -5.56
N SER A 74 -0.76 24.78 -6.85
CA SER A 74 -2.06 24.52 -7.45
C SER A 74 -2.03 23.32 -8.38
N PHE A 75 -3.17 22.62 -8.47
CA PHE A 75 -3.36 21.57 -9.48
C PHE A 75 -3.45 22.18 -10.88
N LYS A 76 -2.95 21.43 -11.86
CA LYS A 76 -3.26 21.69 -13.26
C LYS A 76 -4.67 21.20 -13.56
N PRO A 77 -5.36 21.78 -14.59
CA PRO A 77 -6.67 21.27 -15.01
C PRO A 77 -6.63 19.77 -15.32
N GLY A 78 -7.58 19.00 -14.78
CA GLY A 78 -7.72 17.56 -15.00
C GLY A 78 -6.83 16.67 -14.14
N GLU A 79 -5.98 17.21 -13.28
CA GLU A 79 -5.20 16.40 -12.35
C GLU A 79 -6.08 15.82 -11.23
N PRO A 80 -5.83 14.57 -10.80
CA PRO A 80 -6.48 14.00 -9.62
C PRO A 80 -6.16 14.81 -8.36
N THR A 81 -7.17 15.04 -7.52
CA THR A 81 -7.05 15.86 -6.31
C THR A 81 -7.25 15.11 -5.01
N ASP A 82 -7.63 13.83 -5.09
CA ASP A 82 -7.89 12.99 -3.92
C ASP A 82 -6.61 12.26 -3.48
N PRO A 83 -6.11 12.51 -2.26
CA PRO A 83 -4.94 11.81 -1.76
C PRO A 83 -5.18 10.32 -1.42
N ALA A 84 -6.42 9.86 -1.41
CA ALA A 84 -6.75 8.49 -1.01
C ALA A 84 -6.10 7.44 -1.90
N ASP A 85 -6.06 7.68 -3.20
CA ASP A 85 -5.44 6.78 -4.18
C ASP A 85 -3.94 6.65 -3.94
N GLU A 86 -3.26 7.77 -3.71
CA GLU A 86 -1.82 7.78 -3.42
C GLU A 86 -1.49 7.10 -2.07
N MET A 87 -2.35 7.28 -1.08
CA MET A 87 -2.23 6.55 0.20
C MET A 87 -2.43 5.05 0.02
N ALA A 88 -3.38 4.65 -0.83
CA ALA A 88 -3.61 3.25 -1.15
C ALA A 88 -2.41 2.64 -1.89
N ASP A 89 -1.81 3.36 -2.84
CA ASP A 89 -0.62 2.92 -3.56
C ASP A 89 0.58 2.72 -2.61
N ILE A 90 0.78 3.63 -1.66
CA ILE A 90 1.81 3.49 -0.61
C ILE A 90 1.55 2.24 0.23
N LEU A 91 0.31 2.06 0.68
CA LEU A 91 -0.06 0.88 1.47
C LEU A 91 0.15 -0.42 0.69
N TRP A 92 -0.22 -0.44 -0.58
CA TRP A 92 0.00 -1.59 -1.46
C TRP A 92 1.46 -2.01 -1.51
N VAL A 93 2.37 -1.08 -1.77
CA VAL A 93 3.80 -1.38 -1.86
C VAL A 93 4.37 -1.79 -0.50
N LEU A 94 3.89 -1.17 0.58
CA LEU A 94 4.29 -1.54 1.94
C LEU A 94 3.84 -2.97 2.27
N LEU A 95 2.65 -3.37 1.86
CA LEU A 95 2.15 -4.74 2.02
C LEU A 95 2.99 -5.73 1.21
N CYS A 96 3.40 -5.38 0.00
CA CYS A 96 4.35 -6.18 -0.79
C CYS A 96 5.67 -6.39 -0.04
N LEU A 97 6.28 -5.32 0.47
CA LEU A 97 7.53 -5.39 1.24
C LEU A 97 7.38 -6.22 2.52
N ALA A 98 6.26 -6.08 3.22
CA ALA A 98 5.98 -6.88 4.40
C ALA A 98 5.92 -8.37 4.06
N ASN A 99 5.23 -8.75 3.00
CA ASN A 99 5.15 -10.13 2.54
C ASN A 99 6.52 -10.68 2.13
N GLN A 100 7.31 -9.89 1.41
CA GLN A 100 8.64 -10.31 0.94
C GLN A 100 9.65 -10.51 2.08
N THR A 101 9.51 -9.77 3.16
CA THR A 101 10.41 -9.81 4.31
C THR A 101 9.91 -10.71 5.45
N GLY A 102 8.78 -11.37 5.27
CA GLY A 102 8.16 -12.18 6.31
C GLY A 102 7.68 -11.38 7.51
N THR A 103 7.32 -10.12 7.30
CA THR A 103 6.85 -9.21 8.36
C THR A 103 5.34 -9.31 8.52
N ASP A 104 4.86 -9.62 9.72
CA ASP A 104 3.46 -9.49 10.10
C ASP A 104 3.22 -8.04 10.58
N LEU A 105 2.50 -7.26 9.78
CA LEU A 105 2.25 -5.85 10.07
C LEU A 105 1.33 -5.65 11.27
N THR A 106 0.46 -6.59 11.59
CA THR A 106 -0.37 -6.53 12.80
C THR A 106 0.52 -6.54 14.04
N GLU A 107 1.43 -7.51 14.13
CA GLU A 107 2.37 -7.60 15.26
C GLU A 107 3.34 -6.41 15.28
N ALA A 108 3.86 -6.03 14.11
CA ALA A 108 4.80 -4.90 14.02
C ALA A 108 4.16 -3.60 14.48
N LEU A 109 2.93 -3.32 14.06
CA LEU A 109 2.19 -2.11 14.48
C LEU A 109 1.88 -2.13 15.97
N GLN A 110 1.43 -3.27 16.51
CA GLN A 110 1.13 -3.41 17.93
C GLN A 110 2.39 -3.14 18.79
N ARG A 111 3.53 -3.71 18.43
CA ARG A 111 4.81 -3.43 19.10
C ARG A 111 5.22 -1.98 18.99
N ASN A 112 5.02 -1.39 17.84
CA ASN A 112 5.35 0.02 17.59
C ASN A 112 4.49 0.95 18.46
N MET A 113 3.20 0.67 18.58
CA MET A 113 2.29 1.42 19.44
C MET A 113 2.67 1.32 20.92
N GLN A 114 3.06 0.12 21.40
CA GLN A 114 3.55 -0.07 22.76
C GLN A 114 4.80 0.75 23.03
N LYS A 115 5.77 0.73 22.12
CA LYS A 115 7.00 1.54 22.22
C LYS A 115 6.67 3.04 22.29
N LYS A 116 5.79 3.52 21.42
CA LYS A 116 5.37 4.93 21.42
C LYS A 116 4.69 5.32 22.72
N THR A 117 3.80 4.49 23.21
CA THR A 117 3.09 4.74 24.46
C THR A 117 4.07 4.79 25.65
N GLN A 118 4.99 3.83 25.76
CA GLN A 118 5.99 3.80 26.83
C GLN A 118 6.94 4.99 26.80
N ARG A 119 7.39 5.40 25.59
CA ARG A 119 8.33 6.49 25.41
C ARG A 119 7.69 7.86 25.56
N ASP A 120 6.51 8.05 24.98
CA ASP A 120 5.97 9.37 24.71
C ASP A 120 4.73 9.75 25.55
N HIS A 121 4.13 8.81 26.31
CA HIS A 121 2.87 9.08 27.02
C HIS A 121 2.94 10.28 27.98
N ARG A 122 4.08 10.55 28.64
CA ARG A 122 4.31 11.75 29.45
C ARG A 122 4.85 12.92 28.63
N ARG A 123 5.72 12.63 27.66
CA ARG A 123 6.37 13.65 26.84
C ARG A 123 5.37 14.58 26.16
N HIS A 124 4.30 14.04 25.64
CA HIS A 124 3.25 14.83 24.98
C HIS A 124 2.36 15.54 26.01
N LEU A 125 2.02 14.88 27.11
CA LEU A 125 1.24 15.49 28.19
C LEU A 125 1.96 16.69 28.82
N ASP A 126 3.28 16.60 28.97
CA ASP A 126 4.10 17.65 29.56
C ASP A 126 4.54 18.72 28.55
N ASN A 127 4.18 18.60 27.29
CA ASN A 127 4.52 19.59 26.26
C ASN A 127 3.49 20.69 26.18
N PRO A 128 3.81 21.94 26.61
CA PRO A 128 2.85 23.05 26.60
C PRO A 128 2.34 23.43 25.20
N LYS A 129 3.08 23.11 24.14
CA LYS A 129 2.66 23.35 22.75
C LYS A 129 1.50 22.46 22.29
N LEU A 130 1.26 21.34 22.97
CA LEU A 130 0.19 20.40 22.65
C LEU A 130 -1.05 20.58 23.53
N GLN A 131 -1.04 21.57 24.43
CA GLN A 131 -2.12 21.82 25.41
C GLN A 131 -3.08 22.93 24.95
N GLY A 132 -2.96 23.40 23.73
CA GLY A 132 -3.78 24.51 23.23
C GLY A 132 -4.94 24.08 22.36
#